data_85021db06aa66809c5cace17d120b695
#
_entry.id   85021db06aa66809c5cace17d120b695
#
_cell.length_a   1.000
_cell.length_b   1.000
_cell.length_c   1.000
_cell.angle_alpha   90.00
_cell.angle_beta   90.00
_cell.angle_gamma   90.00
#
_symmetry.space_group_name_H-M   'P 1'
#
loop_
_entity.id
_entity.type
_entity.pdbx_description
1 polymer ?
#
loop_
_entity_poly.entity_id
_entity_poly.type
_entity_poly.pdbx_seq_one_letter_code
_entity_poly.pdbx_strand_id
1 'polypeptide(L)'
;MIASIRLISKVPTLAAMAYKYSIGQPFVYPRNDLSYAANFLHMCFSVPCEEYKINPVLVQAMDRIFTLHADHEQNASTSTVRLAGSSGANPFACIAAGVACL
;
A
#
# COMPACT_ATOMS: atom_id res chain seq x y z
N MET A 1 -1.24 -17.86 4.75
CA MET A 1 -0.38 -16.96 5.56
C MET A 1 0.70 -16.28 4.73
N ILE A 2 1.55 -17.01 4.00
CA ILE A 2 2.62 -16.42 3.15
C ILE A 2 2.06 -15.43 2.12
N ALA A 3 0.94 -15.76 1.45
CA ALA A 3 0.32 -14.87 0.48
C ALA A 3 -0.15 -13.55 1.09
N SER A 4 -0.68 -13.58 2.32
CA SER A 4 -1.11 -12.37 3.04
C SER A 4 0.08 -11.46 3.39
N ILE A 5 1.18 -12.05 3.84
CA ILE A 5 2.42 -11.30 4.12
C ILE A 5 2.97 -10.65 2.85
N ARG A 6 2.97 -11.39 1.75
CA ARG A 6 3.40 -10.87 0.44
C ARG A 6 2.51 -9.72 -0.05
N LEU A 7 1.20 -9.81 0.16
CA LEU A 7 0.27 -8.72 -0.16
C LEU A 7 0.56 -7.47 0.65
N ILE A 8 0.71 -7.60 1.98
CA ILE A 8 1.02 -6.47 2.85
C ILE A 8 2.30 -5.77 2.40
N SER A 9 3.32 -6.53 2.02
CA SER A 9 4.59 -5.96 1.59
C SER A 9 4.55 -5.34 0.18
N LYS A 10 3.67 -5.78 -0.69
CA LYS A 10 3.59 -5.31 -2.10
C LYS A 10 2.59 -4.20 -2.34
N VAL A 11 1.54 -4.10 -1.54
CA VAL A 11 0.48 -3.09 -1.75
C VAL A 11 1.02 -1.66 -1.77
N PRO A 12 1.96 -1.26 -0.90
CA PRO A 12 2.54 0.09 -0.98
C PRO A 12 3.21 0.38 -2.32
N THR A 13 3.91 -0.60 -2.88
CA THR A 13 4.53 -0.47 -4.21
C THR A 13 3.47 -0.28 -5.30
N LEU A 14 2.41 -1.07 -5.27
CA LEU A 14 1.30 -0.95 -6.22
C LEU A 14 0.58 0.38 -6.10
N ALA A 15 0.30 0.83 -4.88
CA ALA A 15 -0.34 2.12 -4.63
C ALA A 15 0.53 3.28 -5.10
N ALA A 16 1.83 3.25 -4.84
CA ALA A 16 2.77 4.25 -5.30
C ALA A 16 2.88 4.26 -6.83
N MET A 17 2.89 3.11 -7.48
CA MET A 17 2.89 3.01 -8.94
C MET A 17 1.61 3.58 -9.55
N ALA A 18 0.45 3.28 -8.96
CA ALA A 18 -0.82 3.85 -9.39
C ALA A 18 -0.83 5.38 -9.28
N TYR A 19 -0.31 5.92 -8.18
CA TYR A 19 -0.16 7.35 -8.00
C TYR A 19 0.78 7.98 -9.03
N LYS A 20 1.97 7.40 -9.23
CA LYS A 20 2.93 7.87 -10.22
C LYS A 20 2.36 7.83 -11.65
N TYR A 21 1.63 6.78 -11.97
CA TYR A 21 0.95 6.68 -13.27
C TYR A 21 -0.08 7.80 -13.44
N SER A 22 -0.86 8.10 -12.41
CA SER A 22 -1.91 9.14 -12.48
C SER A 22 -1.35 10.56 -12.70
N ILE A 23 -0.14 10.84 -12.23
CA ILE A 23 0.51 12.15 -12.38
C ILE A 23 1.54 12.18 -13.52
N GLY A 24 1.69 11.07 -14.26
CA GLY A 24 2.59 11.00 -15.42
C GLY A 24 4.08 10.99 -15.06
N GLN A 25 4.43 10.52 -13.87
CA GLN A 25 5.83 10.40 -13.44
C GLN A 25 6.33 8.95 -13.56
N PRO A 26 7.65 8.74 -13.71
CA PRO A 26 8.21 7.39 -13.76
C PRO A 26 8.04 6.66 -12.44
N PHE A 27 7.91 5.32 -12.51
CA PHE A 27 7.85 4.48 -11.32
C PHE A 27 9.17 4.48 -10.58
N VAL A 28 9.07 4.44 -9.25
CA VAL A 28 10.21 4.33 -8.35
C VAL A 28 10.11 2.99 -7.63
N TYR A 29 11.22 2.24 -7.63
CA TYR A 29 11.26 0.93 -7.00
C TYR A 29 11.58 1.04 -5.51
N PRO A 30 11.13 0.08 -4.69
CA PRO A 30 11.41 0.09 -3.26
C PRO A 30 12.90 -0.12 -2.96
N ARG A 31 13.35 0.41 -1.82
CA ARG A 31 14.69 0.22 -1.29
C ARG A 31 14.62 -0.66 -0.03
N ASN A 32 15.58 -1.57 0.12
CA ASN A 32 15.59 -2.50 1.25
C ASN A 32 16.10 -1.88 2.56
N ASP A 33 16.72 -0.72 2.50
CA ASP A 33 17.26 -0.01 3.66
C ASP A 33 16.25 0.92 4.35
N LEU A 34 15.05 1.07 3.79
CA LEU A 34 14.01 1.94 4.32
C LEU A 34 12.93 1.15 5.06
N SER A 35 12.33 1.79 6.07
CA SER A 35 11.15 1.26 6.75
C SER A 35 9.93 1.24 5.81
N TYR A 36 8.86 0.56 6.22
CA TYR A 36 7.64 0.45 5.43
C TYR A 36 7.07 1.82 5.03
N ALA A 37 6.88 2.72 6.00
CA ALA A 37 6.36 4.05 5.74
C ALA A 37 7.33 4.94 4.96
N ALA A 38 8.63 4.87 5.29
CA ALA A 38 9.67 5.61 4.57
C ALA A 38 9.77 5.18 3.12
N ASN A 39 9.66 3.87 2.87
CA ASN A 39 9.69 3.31 1.52
C ASN A 39 8.48 3.76 0.69
N PHE A 40 7.31 3.77 1.29
CA PHE A 40 6.09 4.29 0.64
C PHE A 40 6.27 5.76 0.23
N LEU A 41 6.76 6.61 1.13
CA LEU A 41 7.02 8.02 0.82
C LEU A 41 8.08 8.16 -0.28
N HIS A 42 9.13 7.36 -0.22
CA HIS A 42 10.16 7.35 -1.25
C HIS A 42 9.59 7.00 -2.63
N MET A 43 8.79 5.96 -2.72
CA MET A 43 8.19 5.54 -3.99
C MET A 43 7.17 6.55 -4.54
N CYS A 44 6.45 7.26 -3.67
CA CYS A 44 5.45 8.24 -4.08
C CYS A 44 6.06 9.57 -4.54
N PHE A 45 7.12 10.02 -3.91
CA PHE A 45 7.59 11.41 -4.06
C PHE A 45 8.98 11.58 -4.65
N SER A 46 9.75 10.51 -4.80
CA SER A 46 11.05 10.58 -5.47
C SER A 46 10.88 10.83 -6.97
N VAL A 47 11.78 11.64 -7.53
CA VAL A 47 11.89 11.90 -8.96
C VAL A 47 13.32 11.67 -9.42
N PRO A 48 13.56 11.26 -10.69
CA PRO A 48 14.91 10.94 -11.15
C PRO A 48 15.87 12.14 -11.18
N CYS A 49 15.34 13.36 -11.31
CA CYS A 49 16.14 14.58 -11.48
C CYS A 49 16.56 15.23 -10.16
N GLU A 50 15.98 14.82 -9.03
CA GLU A 50 16.27 15.39 -7.72
C GLU A 50 16.38 14.29 -6.67
N GLU A 51 17.25 14.53 -5.67
CA GLU A 51 17.31 13.65 -4.53
C GLU A 51 16.14 13.95 -3.58
N TYR A 52 15.32 12.93 -3.29
CA TYR A 52 14.25 13.05 -2.31
C TYR A 52 14.80 12.79 -0.91
N LYS A 53 14.76 13.81 -0.07
CA LYS A 53 15.12 13.69 1.35
C LYS A 53 13.90 13.31 2.17
N ILE A 54 13.94 12.11 2.73
CA ILE A 54 12.86 11.59 3.56
C ILE A 54 12.84 12.35 4.89
N ASN A 55 11.72 12.98 5.20
CA ASN A 55 11.54 13.69 6.47
C ASN A 55 11.09 12.69 7.55
N PRO A 56 11.86 12.51 8.65
CA PRO A 56 11.50 11.56 9.70
C PRO A 56 10.14 11.85 10.37
N VAL A 57 9.75 13.11 10.43
CA VAL A 57 8.43 13.50 10.99
C VAL A 57 7.30 13.00 10.11
N LEU A 58 7.43 13.11 8.80
CA LEU A 58 6.44 12.59 7.84
C LEU A 58 6.39 11.06 7.88
N VAL A 59 7.52 10.38 8.05
CA VAL A 59 7.57 8.92 8.20
C VAL A 59 6.80 8.49 9.44
N GLN A 60 7.01 9.14 10.57
CA GLN A 60 6.25 8.85 11.79
C GLN A 60 4.75 9.12 11.64
N ALA A 61 4.39 10.23 11.01
CA ALA A 61 2.99 10.56 10.77
C ALA A 61 2.32 9.52 9.89
N MET A 62 2.98 9.11 8.81
CA MET A 62 2.46 8.10 7.89
C MET A 62 2.33 6.74 8.56
N ASP A 63 3.30 6.35 9.37
CA ASP A 63 3.26 5.09 10.11
C ASP A 63 2.07 5.03 11.07
N ARG A 64 1.81 6.14 11.78
CA ARG A 64 0.64 6.26 12.65
C ARG A 64 -0.67 6.23 11.88
N ILE A 65 -0.73 6.86 10.71
CA ILE A 65 -1.91 6.83 9.83
C ILE A 65 -2.18 5.39 9.38
N PHE A 66 -1.18 4.66 8.95
CA PHE A 66 -1.32 3.25 8.59
C PHE A 66 -1.82 2.41 9.75
N THR A 67 -1.29 2.64 10.94
CA THR A 67 -1.73 1.93 12.16
C THR A 67 -3.20 2.22 12.47
N LEU A 68 -3.62 3.47 12.39
CA LEU A 68 -5.01 3.87 12.63
C LEU A 68 -5.99 3.26 11.62
N HIS A 69 -5.55 3.04 10.39
CA HIS A 69 -6.39 2.46 9.33
C HIS A 69 -6.32 0.93 9.26
N ALA A 70 -5.44 0.30 10.04
CA ALA A 70 -5.28 -1.16 10.01
C ALA A 70 -6.52 -1.90 10.54
N ASP A 71 -7.18 -1.33 11.52
CA ASP A 71 -8.43 -1.86 12.06
C ASP A 71 -9.32 -0.67 12.48
N HIS A 72 -10.39 -0.47 11.75
CA HIS A 72 -11.37 0.58 12.01
C HIS A 72 -12.70 -0.07 12.32
N GLU A 73 -13.66 -0.03 11.46
CA GLU A 73 -14.90 -0.79 11.59
C GLU A 73 -15.19 -1.53 10.30
N GLN A 74 -16.13 -2.41 10.32
CA GLN A 74 -16.49 -3.17 9.13
C GLN A 74 -17.11 -2.25 8.06
N ASN A 75 -16.56 -2.32 6.85
CA ASN A 75 -17.00 -1.53 5.70
C ASN A 75 -17.25 -2.43 4.48
N ALA A 76 -17.59 -1.83 3.35
CA ALA A 76 -17.87 -2.56 2.11
C ALA A 76 -16.68 -3.43 1.66
N SER A 77 -15.47 -2.90 1.72
CA SER A 77 -14.26 -3.64 1.35
C SER A 77 -14.03 -4.85 2.24
N THR A 78 -14.12 -4.67 3.56
CA THR A 78 -13.98 -5.76 4.53
C THR A 78 -15.05 -6.83 4.33
N SER A 79 -16.30 -6.43 4.15
CA SER A 79 -17.42 -7.34 3.91
C SER A 79 -17.21 -8.14 2.62
N THR A 80 -16.75 -7.49 1.55
CA THR A 80 -16.46 -8.14 0.27
C THR A 80 -15.34 -9.16 0.40
N VAL A 81 -14.23 -8.80 1.08
CA VAL A 81 -13.11 -9.70 1.31
C VAL A 81 -13.55 -10.93 2.13
N ARG A 82 -14.35 -10.73 3.16
CA ARG A 82 -14.88 -11.84 3.98
C ARG A 82 -15.81 -12.74 3.19
N LEU A 83 -16.71 -12.18 2.40
CA LEU A 83 -17.62 -12.95 1.57
C LEU A 83 -16.87 -13.76 0.52
N ALA A 84 -15.99 -13.14 -0.23
CA ALA A 84 -15.17 -13.82 -1.23
C ALA A 84 -14.26 -14.90 -0.60
N GLY A 85 -13.64 -14.58 0.55
CA GLY A 85 -12.80 -15.53 1.29
C GLY A 85 -13.57 -16.74 1.81
N SER A 86 -14.82 -16.54 2.21
CA SER A 86 -15.67 -17.65 2.69
C SER A 86 -16.00 -18.67 1.61
N SER A 87 -15.93 -18.28 0.34
CA SER A 87 -16.13 -19.19 -0.80
C SER A 87 -14.86 -19.95 -1.22
N GLY A 88 -13.76 -19.74 -0.52
CA GLY A 88 -12.48 -20.40 -0.83
C GLY A 88 -11.66 -19.69 -1.92
N ALA A 89 -12.00 -18.46 -2.29
CA ALA A 89 -11.22 -17.68 -3.24
C ALA A 89 -9.82 -17.39 -2.70
N ASN A 90 -8.83 -17.25 -3.59
CA ASN A 90 -7.47 -16.94 -3.16
C ASN A 90 -7.38 -15.50 -2.63
N PRO A 91 -6.39 -15.20 -1.75
CA PRO A 91 -6.26 -13.88 -1.13
C PRO A 91 -6.12 -12.73 -2.13
N PHE A 92 -5.46 -12.95 -3.26
CA PHE A 92 -5.25 -11.92 -4.28
C PHE A 92 -6.58 -11.49 -4.92
N ALA A 93 -7.43 -12.45 -5.25
CA ALA A 93 -8.77 -12.18 -5.79
C ALA A 93 -9.66 -11.48 -4.76
N CYS A 94 -9.60 -11.89 -3.50
CA CYS A 94 -10.37 -11.27 -2.41
C CYS A 94 -9.98 -9.80 -2.23
N ILE A 95 -8.69 -9.50 -2.21
CA ILE A 95 -8.19 -8.12 -2.05
C ILE A 95 -8.51 -7.28 -3.29
N ALA A 96 -8.36 -7.83 -4.49
CA ALA A 96 -8.75 -7.12 -5.72
C ALA A 96 -10.23 -6.73 -5.71
N ALA A 97 -11.10 -7.65 -5.29
CA ALA A 97 -12.54 -7.37 -5.14
C ALA A 97 -12.80 -6.30 -4.07
N GLY A 98 -12.09 -6.36 -2.93
CA GLY A 98 -12.18 -5.37 -1.87
C GLY A 98 -11.79 -3.96 -2.33
N VAL A 99 -10.71 -3.85 -3.09
CA VAL A 99 -10.26 -2.57 -3.67
C VAL A 99 -11.29 -2.04 -4.69
N ALA A 100 -11.89 -2.92 -5.48
CA ALA A 100 -12.90 -2.53 -6.47
C ALA A 100 -14.20 -2.00 -5.84
N CYS A 101 -14.40 -2.18 -4.53
CA CYS A 101 -15.56 -1.68 -3.79
C CYS A 101 -15.36 -0.26 -3.22
N LEU A 102 -14.19 0.34 -3.40
CA LEU A 102 -13.87 1.68 -2.85
C LEU A 102 -14.38 2.82 -3.72
#